data_0c9c30f6c31ed85064a12181d8bcf0df
#
_entry.id   0c9c30f6c31ed85064a12181d8bcf0df
#
_cell.length_a   1.000
_cell.length_b   1.000
_cell.length_c   1.000
_cell.angle_alpha   90.00
_cell.angle_beta   90.00
_cell.angle_gamma   90.00
#
_symmetry.space_group_name_H-M   'P 1'
#
loop_
_entity.id
_entity.type
_entity.pdbx_description
1 polymer ?
#
loop_
_entity_poly.entity_id
_entity_poly.type
_entity_poly.pdbx_seq_one_letter_code
_entity_poly.pdbx_strand_id
1 'polypeptide(L)'
;AQKRAVTHLDEPLLIVAGAGSGKTKVLTSRIANLIKEKKAFPNQILAVTFTNKAAKEMQNRVSAILKSDATGLSWLGTFHSICAKLLRRHAPAVNLKSNFTIIDSDDQSRLIKSICKSENIDTKQLSPKFILSIIDKWKNRGLYPNEVIIKGKDIYEKNILPLYKIYQQKLIDLNSCDFGDLILHTVKIFEKNDDIKEIYANNFKYILVDEYQDTNFIQSRWLNLLAKKNRNICCVGDDDQSIYSWRGAEIKNFLEFDKIYKETKVIRLEENYRSTQNILSVASSLISNNQNRVGKTLKSTKDEGELVKLNCFKNGKDEATGISDELEQNLKNKISFNDTAILVRAIFQTREFEERFLKVGIPYRIIGGTKFYERAEIKDCIAYLRIIFQEKDDLAFERVVNNPKRSIGENTLKQIHK
;
A
#
# COMPACT_ATOMS: atom_id res chain seq x y z
N ALA A 1 10.24 -26.62 4.48
CA ALA A 1 10.00 -25.61 3.43
C ALA A 1 10.65 -24.26 3.78
N GLN A 2 10.43 -23.70 4.98
CA GLN A 2 10.97 -22.39 5.41
C GLN A 2 12.50 -22.32 5.29
N LYS A 3 13.25 -23.33 5.82
CA LYS A 3 14.72 -23.37 5.73
C LYS A 3 15.19 -23.34 4.27
N ARG A 4 14.56 -24.13 3.39
CA ARG A 4 14.88 -24.13 1.95
C ARG A 4 14.66 -22.74 1.33
N ALA A 5 13.55 -22.06 1.68
CA ALA A 5 13.27 -20.71 1.17
C ALA A 5 14.29 -19.66 1.66
N VAL A 6 14.85 -19.82 2.86
CA VAL A 6 15.89 -18.93 3.40
C VAL A 6 17.25 -19.15 2.71
N THR A 7 17.63 -20.42 2.43
CA THR A 7 18.95 -20.76 1.91
C THR A 7 19.06 -20.76 0.39
N HIS A 8 17.96 -20.73 -0.36
CA HIS A 8 17.96 -20.66 -1.82
C HIS A 8 18.18 -19.23 -2.29
N LEU A 9 19.39 -18.85 -2.72
CA LEU A 9 19.80 -17.45 -2.88
C LEU A 9 19.95 -16.96 -4.33
N ASP A 10 20.27 -17.82 -5.28
CA ASP A 10 20.88 -17.40 -6.54
C ASP A 10 19.94 -17.44 -7.78
N GLU A 11 18.62 -17.56 -7.59
CA GLU A 11 17.61 -17.63 -8.66
C GLU A 11 16.34 -16.89 -8.27
N PRO A 12 15.46 -16.53 -9.23
CA PRO A 12 14.14 -16.01 -8.91
C PRO A 12 13.36 -17.02 -8.05
N LEU A 13 12.78 -16.54 -6.97
CA LEU A 13 12.08 -17.37 -5.99
C LEU A 13 10.67 -16.82 -5.77
N LEU A 14 9.66 -17.65 -6.00
CA LEU A 14 8.30 -17.41 -5.56
C LEU A 14 7.98 -18.27 -4.35
N ILE A 15 7.60 -17.64 -3.25
CA ILE A 15 7.16 -18.30 -2.04
C ILE A 15 5.64 -18.15 -1.95
N VAL A 16 4.93 -19.25 -2.20
CA VAL A 16 3.48 -19.35 -2.05
C VAL A 16 3.19 -19.75 -0.61
N ALA A 17 2.66 -18.83 0.17
CA ALA A 17 2.64 -18.98 1.62
C ALA A 17 1.29 -18.54 2.20
N GLY A 18 0.53 -19.49 2.70
CA GLY A 18 -0.77 -19.21 3.32
C GLY A 18 -0.68 -18.34 4.58
N ALA A 19 -1.83 -17.86 5.04
CA ALA A 19 -1.93 -17.14 6.31
C ALA A 19 -1.30 -17.95 7.44
N GLY A 20 -0.53 -17.32 8.31
CA GLY A 20 0.06 -17.97 9.49
C GLY A 20 1.20 -18.97 9.21
N SER A 21 1.68 -19.10 7.96
CA SER A 21 2.78 -20.02 7.59
C SER A 21 4.19 -19.43 7.80
N GLY A 22 4.29 -18.18 8.28
CA GLY A 22 5.55 -17.54 8.59
C GLY A 22 6.19 -16.76 7.43
N LYS A 23 5.40 -16.24 6.50
CA LYS A 23 5.86 -15.36 5.38
C LYS A 23 6.93 -14.36 5.79
N THR A 24 6.57 -13.46 6.70
CA THR A 24 7.48 -12.40 7.18
C THR A 24 8.72 -12.94 7.89
N LYS A 25 8.59 -14.07 8.63
CA LYS A 25 9.72 -14.75 9.27
C LYS A 25 10.73 -15.26 8.24
N VAL A 26 10.26 -15.85 7.15
CA VAL A 26 11.12 -16.32 6.06
C VAL A 26 11.84 -15.17 5.38
N LEU A 27 11.14 -14.06 5.04
CA LEU A 27 11.77 -12.89 4.43
C LEU A 27 12.82 -12.26 5.34
N THR A 28 12.50 -12.04 6.62
CA THR A 28 13.46 -11.45 7.57
C THR A 28 14.67 -12.34 7.82
N SER A 29 14.44 -13.66 7.93
CA SER A 29 15.54 -14.63 8.05
C SER A 29 16.39 -14.69 6.79
N ARG A 30 15.79 -14.56 5.60
CA ARG A 30 16.51 -14.51 4.32
C ARG A 30 17.39 -13.26 4.22
N ILE A 31 16.88 -12.08 4.60
CA ILE A 31 17.69 -10.84 4.65
C ILE A 31 18.87 -11.03 5.60
N ALA A 32 18.62 -11.53 6.80
CA ALA A 32 19.68 -11.76 7.78
C ALA A 32 20.70 -12.80 7.28
N ASN A 33 20.27 -13.85 6.59
CA ASN A 33 21.14 -14.85 6.01
C ASN A 33 22.05 -14.26 4.92
N LEU A 34 21.49 -13.45 4.00
CA LEU A 34 22.25 -12.75 2.95
C LEU A 34 23.40 -11.91 3.53
N ILE A 35 23.14 -11.21 4.64
CA ILE A 35 24.11 -10.37 5.32
C ILE A 35 25.16 -11.23 6.06
N LYS A 36 24.73 -12.27 6.79
CA LYS A 36 25.63 -13.17 7.53
C LYS A 36 26.57 -13.94 6.62
N GLU A 37 26.07 -14.45 5.51
CA GLU A 37 26.83 -15.15 4.48
C GLU A 37 27.66 -14.21 3.59
N LYS A 38 27.67 -12.91 3.88
CA LYS A 38 28.37 -11.87 3.11
C LYS A 38 28.04 -11.87 1.61
N LYS A 39 26.86 -12.32 1.23
CA LYS A 39 26.36 -12.32 -0.16
C LYS A 39 26.01 -10.90 -0.63
N ALA A 40 25.54 -10.05 0.29
CA ALA A 40 25.25 -8.64 0.02
C ALA A 40 25.44 -7.79 1.28
N PHE A 41 25.85 -6.55 1.06
CA PHE A 41 25.81 -5.51 2.09
C PHE A 41 24.34 -5.06 2.29
N PRO A 42 23.97 -4.53 3.48
CA PRO A 42 22.61 -4.06 3.75
C PRO A 42 22.05 -3.07 2.72
N ASN A 43 22.90 -2.15 2.20
CA ASN A 43 22.52 -1.17 1.18
C ASN A 43 22.36 -1.76 -0.23
N GLN A 44 22.73 -3.02 -0.44
CA GLN A 44 22.56 -3.75 -1.70
C GLN A 44 21.30 -4.63 -1.71
N ILE A 45 20.51 -4.60 -0.63
CA ILE A 45 19.28 -5.35 -0.49
C ILE A 45 18.10 -4.37 -0.60
N LEU A 46 17.26 -4.58 -1.61
CA LEU A 46 15.97 -3.90 -1.74
C LEU A 46 14.89 -4.79 -1.12
N ALA A 47 14.24 -4.31 -0.06
CA ALA A 47 13.15 -5.02 0.59
C ALA A 47 11.86 -4.17 0.58
N VAL A 48 10.81 -4.68 -0.05
CA VAL A 48 9.59 -3.93 -0.27
C VAL A 48 8.43 -4.60 0.44
N THR A 49 7.64 -3.79 1.18
CA THR A 49 6.42 -4.20 1.85
C THR A 49 5.24 -3.31 1.45
N PHE A 50 4.03 -3.69 1.86
CA PHE A 50 2.83 -2.94 1.50
C PHE A 50 2.54 -1.75 2.43
N THR A 51 2.97 -1.83 3.71
CA THR A 51 2.70 -0.81 4.73
C THR A 51 3.96 -0.38 5.48
N ASN A 52 3.99 0.88 5.93
CA ASN A 52 5.09 1.39 6.75
C ASN A 52 5.22 0.62 8.08
N LYS A 53 4.11 0.13 8.64
CA LYS A 53 4.13 -0.71 9.85
C LYS A 53 4.86 -2.03 9.58
N ALA A 54 4.56 -2.70 8.48
CA ALA A 54 5.22 -3.94 8.09
C ALA A 54 6.72 -3.72 7.80
N ALA A 55 7.09 -2.61 7.15
CA ALA A 55 8.48 -2.24 6.92
C ALA A 55 9.25 -2.06 8.24
N LYS A 56 8.68 -1.33 9.20
CA LYS A 56 9.29 -1.13 10.52
C LYS A 56 9.42 -2.42 11.30
N GLU A 57 8.39 -3.26 11.27
CA GLU A 57 8.42 -4.58 11.90
C GLU A 57 9.49 -5.48 11.28
N MET A 58 9.60 -5.51 9.96
CA MET A 58 10.63 -6.27 9.23
C MET A 58 12.03 -5.79 9.64
N GLN A 59 12.26 -4.47 9.70
CA GLN A 59 13.52 -3.89 10.14
C GLN A 59 13.89 -4.34 11.57
N ASN A 60 12.95 -4.22 12.51
CA ASN A 60 13.17 -4.63 13.90
C ASN A 60 13.49 -6.12 14.02
N ARG A 61 12.81 -6.97 13.25
CA ARG A 61 13.07 -8.44 13.25
C ARG A 61 14.45 -8.78 12.68
N VAL A 62 14.86 -8.10 11.60
CA VAL A 62 16.21 -8.30 11.04
C VAL A 62 17.29 -7.86 12.03
N SER A 63 17.13 -6.71 12.68
CA SER A 63 18.04 -6.23 13.73
C SER A 63 18.17 -7.25 14.87
N ALA A 64 17.05 -7.80 15.34
CA ALA A 64 17.04 -8.81 16.40
C ALA A 64 17.79 -10.11 15.98
N ILE A 65 17.63 -10.58 14.74
CA ILE A 65 18.33 -11.76 14.23
C ILE A 65 19.82 -11.51 14.08
N LEU A 66 20.22 -10.32 13.64
CA LEU A 66 21.63 -9.95 13.45
C LEU A 66 22.32 -9.59 14.76
N LYS A 67 21.58 -9.34 15.83
CA LYS A 67 22.07 -8.80 17.12
C LYS A 67 22.85 -7.49 16.94
N SER A 68 22.48 -6.71 15.92
CA SER A 68 23.09 -5.45 15.56
C SER A 68 22.06 -4.53 14.97
N ASP A 69 22.33 -3.23 14.98
CA ASP A 69 21.44 -2.28 14.34
C ASP A 69 21.43 -2.49 12.82
N ALA A 70 20.23 -2.71 12.25
CA ALA A 70 20.02 -2.84 10.81
C ALA A 70 19.83 -1.47 10.12
N THR A 71 20.40 -0.39 10.67
CA THR A 71 20.30 0.97 10.09
C THR A 71 20.84 1.05 8.67
N GLY A 72 21.77 0.17 8.29
CA GLY A 72 22.29 0.05 6.94
C GLY A 72 21.29 -0.43 5.88
N LEU A 73 20.12 -0.97 6.28
CA LEU A 73 19.03 -1.36 5.34
C LEU A 73 18.28 -0.12 4.83
N SER A 74 18.99 0.74 4.13
CA SER A 74 18.48 2.02 3.63
C SER A 74 17.40 1.88 2.55
N TRP A 75 17.22 0.68 1.97
CA TRP A 75 16.25 0.37 0.91
C TRP A 75 15.19 -0.64 1.37
N LEU A 76 14.85 -0.61 2.66
CA LEU A 76 13.71 -1.32 3.21
C LEU A 76 12.56 -0.33 3.45
N GLY A 77 11.40 -0.56 2.81
CA GLY A 77 10.27 0.36 2.89
C GLY A 77 9.07 -0.09 2.08
N THR A 78 8.11 0.81 1.88
CA THR A 78 7.01 0.61 0.94
C THR A 78 7.41 1.00 -0.47
N PHE A 79 6.70 0.52 -1.50
CA PHE A 79 6.91 0.95 -2.89
C PHE A 79 6.98 2.48 -2.99
N HIS A 80 5.99 3.17 -2.44
CA HIS A 80 5.91 4.63 -2.49
C HIS A 80 7.07 5.32 -1.77
N SER A 81 7.46 4.85 -0.58
CA SER A 81 8.55 5.47 0.18
C SER A 81 9.92 5.33 -0.51
N ILE A 82 10.15 4.18 -1.13
CA ILE A 82 11.39 3.93 -1.88
C ILE A 82 11.38 4.73 -3.19
N CYS A 83 10.28 4.73 -3.93
CA CYS A 83 10.14 5.54 -5.15
C CYS A 83 10.25 7.04 -4.85
N ALA A 84 9.67 7.54 -3.76
CA ALA A 84 9.85 8.93 -3.33
C ALA A 84 11.33 9.27 -3.07
N LYS A 85 12.07 8.36 -2.43
CA LYS A 85 13.51 8.53 -2.19
C LYS A 85 14.33 8.55 -3.48
N LEU A 86 13.99 7.68 -4.43
CA LEU A 86 14.61 7.64 -5.77
C LEU A 86 14.26 8.91 -6.56
N LEU A 87 12.98 9.28 -6.57
CA LEU A 87 12.49 10.44 -7.30
C LEU A 87 13.11 11.75 -6.79
N ARG A 88 13.32 11.92 -5.46
CA ARG A 88 14.00 13.10 -4.93
C ARG A 88 15.43 13.24 -5.43
N ARG A 89 16.13 12.14 -5.68
CA ARG A 89 17.50 12.15 -6.20
C ARG A 89 17.57 12.49 -7.69
N HIS A 90 16.52 12.17 -8.43
CA HIS A 90 16.46 12.32 -9.89
C HIS A 90 15.30 13.19 -10.37
N ALA A 91 14.77 14.06 -9.50
CA ALA A 91 13.61 14.90 -9.76
C ALA A 91 13.73 15.75 -11.04
N PRO A 92 14.92 16.32 -11.40
CA PRO A 92 15.06 17.10 -12.63
C PRO A 92 14.75 16.31 -13.92
N ALA A 93 14.92 14.98 -13.91
CA ALA A 93 14.61 14.14 -15.08
C ALA A 93 13.12 14.10 -15.44
N VAL A 94 12.24 14.58 -14.55
CA VAL A 94 10.79 14.69 -14.76
C VAL A 94 10.28 16.11 -14.50
N ASN A 95 11.14 17.11 -14.65
CA ASN A 95 10.82 18.53 -14.46
C ASN A 95 10.34 18.90 -13.05
N LEU A 96 10.81 18.21 -12.03
CA LEU A 96 10.55 18.50 -10.63
C LEU A 96 11.82 18.96 -9.92
N LYS A 97 11.67 19.68 -8.82
CA LYS A 97 12.76 19.97 -7.87
C LYS A 97 12.80 18.87 -6.80
N SER A 98 13.97 18.63 -6.21
CA SER A 98 14.16 17.60 -5.18
C SER A 98 13.29 17.77 -3.93
N ASN A 99 12.87 19.01 -3.64
CA ASN A 99 12.00 19.37 -2.51
C ASN A 99 10.50 19.34 -2.86
N PHE A 100 10.09 18.61 -3.91
CA PHE A 100 8.68 18.53 -4.30
C PHE A 100 7.78 18.08 -3.13
N THR A 101 6.54 18.57 -3.15
CA THR A 101 5.50 18.21 -2.18
C THR A 101 4.76 16.97 -2.65
N ILE A 102 4.45 16.06 -1.72
CA ILE A 102 3.56 14.91 -1.97
C ILE A 102 2.17 15.30 -1.46
N ILE A 103 1.22 15.44 -2.39
CA ILE A 103 -0.15 15.83 -2.07
C ILE A 103 -1.02 14.64 -1.69
N ASP A 104 -1.93 14.85 -0.75
CA ASP A 104 -2.88 13.84 -0.31
C ASP A 104 -4.18 13.83 -1.16
N SER A 105 -5.09 12.92 -0.85
CA SER A 105 -6.36 12.76 -1.58
C SER A 105 -7.29 13.98 -1.50
N ASP A 106 -7.21 14.76 -0.40
CA ASP A 106 -8.00 15.98 -0.25
C ASP A 106 -7.44 17.10 -1.12
N ASP A 107 -6.10 17.24 -1.14
CA ASP A 107 -5.41 18.20 -2.00
C ASP A 107 -5.65 17.87 -3.48
N GLN A 108 -5.57 16.58 -3.87
CA GLN A 108 -5.93 16.12 -5.21
C GLN A 108 -7.38 16.49 -5.57
N SER A 109 -8.32 16.25 -4.66
CA SER A 109 -9.73 16.56 -4.87
C SER A 109 -9.98 18.06 -5.03
N ARG A 110 -9.27 18.92 -4.27
CA ARG A 110 -9.33 20.37 -4.40
C ARG A 110 -8.77 20.82 -5.75
N LEU A 111 -7.61 20.30 -6.14
CA LEU A 111 -6.98 20.61 -7.42
C LEU A 111 -7.89 20.26 -8.60
N ILE A 112 -8.48 19.07 -8.59
CA ILE A 112 -9.44 18.66 -9.65
C ILE A 112 -10.70 19.55 -9.63
N LYS A 113 -11.22 19.94 -8.46
CA LYS A 113 -12.35 20.87 -8.39
C LYS A 113 -12.00 22.24 -9.00
N SER A 114 -10.81 22.75 -8.73
CA SER A 114 -10.32 23.99 -9.32
C SER A 114 -10.23 23.87 -10.85
N ILE A 115 -9.69 22.77 -11.37
CA ILE A 115 -9.61 22.47 -12.80
C ILE A 115 -11.02 22.37 -13.41
N CYS A 116 -11.95 21.63 -12.80
CA CYS A 116 -13.32 21.55 -13.30
C CYS A 116 -13.99 22.93 -13.38
N LYS A 117 -13.74 23.80 -12.40
CA LYS A 117 -14.27 25.18 -12.39
C LYS A 117 -13.68 26.02 -13.52
N SER A 118 -12.37 25.92 -13.79
CA SER A 118 -11.71 26.67 -14.89
C SER A 118 -12.15 26.19 -16.27
N GLU A 119 -12.39 24.89 -16.42
CA GLU A 119 -12.81 24.26 -17.68
C GLU A 119 -14.33 24.21 -17.87
N ASN A 120 -15.12 24.83 -16.98
CA ASN A 120 -16.58 24.84 -16.99
C ASN A 120 -17.21 23.43 -17.01
N ILE A 121 -16.59 22.47 -16.30
CA ILE A 121 -17.10 21.10 -16.19
C ILE A 121 -18.13 21.02 -15.06
N ASP A 122 -19.30 20.43 -15.36
CA ASP A 122 -20.32 20.17 -14.36
C ASP A 122 -19.91 19.01 -13.43
N THR A 123 -19.54 19.37 -12.20
CA THR A 123 -19.12 18.39 -11.18
C THR A 123 -20.25 17.53 -10.64
N LYS A 124 -21.52 17.81 -10.98
CA LYS A 124 -22.65 16.92 -10.66
C LYS A 124 -22.67 15.71 -11.60
N GLN A 125 -22.31 15.91 -12.86
CA GLN A 125 -22.22 14.84 -13.84
C GLN A 125 -20.86 14.11 -13.76
N LEU A 126 -19.78 14.84 -13.53
CA LEU A 126 -18.43 14.31 -13.48
C LEU A 126 -17.79 14.64 -12.12
N SER A 127 -18.02 13.80 -11.14
CA SER A 127 -17.53 14.09 -9.78
C SER A 127 -15.99 14.04 -9.71
N PRO A 128 -15.35 14.92 -8.91
CA PRO A 128 -13.89 14.93 -8.73
C PRO A 128 -13.32 13.58 -8.31
N LYS A 129 -14.04 12.82 -7.48
CA LYS A 129 -13.64 11.47 -7.07
C LYS A 129 -13.62 10.49 -8.24
N PHE A 130 -14.60 10.58 -9.13
CA PHE A 130 -14.65 9.74 -10.32
C PHE A 130 -13.51 10.08 -11.29
N ILE A 131 -13.26 11.37 -11.55
CA ILE A 131 -12.12 11.83 -12.38
C ILE A 131 -10.81 11.27 -11.83
N LEU A 132 -10.55 11.45 -10.53
CA LEU A 132 -9.34 10.92 -9.88
C LEU A 132 -9.24 9.40 -9.99
N SER A 133 -10.35 8.67 -9.85
CA SER A 133 -10.31 7.20 -9.96
C SER A 133 -9.88 6.72 -11.34
N ILE A 134 -10.25 7.45 -12.41
CA ILE A 134 -9.80 7.14 -13.78
C ILE A 134 -8.33 7.53 -13.98
N ILE A 135 -7.91 8.68 -13.47
CA ILE A 135 -6.50 9.11 -13.51
C ILE A 135 -5.62 8.08 -12.78
N ASP A 136 -6.01 7.66 -11.58
CA ASP A 136 -5.29 6.65 -10.80
C ASP A 136 -5.20 5.31 -11.55
N LYS A 137 -6.27 4.90 -12.24
CA LYS A 137 -6.28 3.70 -13.08
C LYS A 137 -5.24 3.80 -14.20
N TRP A 138 -5.10 4.95 -14.86
CA TRP A 138 -4.08 5.17 -15.89
C TRP A 138 -2.68 5.20 -15.29
N LYS A 139 -2.46 5.90 -14.17
CA LYS A 139 -1.17 5.93 -13.47
C LYS A 139 -0.75 4.53 -13.01
N ASN A 140 -1.67 3.73 -12.46
CA ASN A 140 -1.42 2.35 -12.06
C ASN A 140 -1.05 1.43 -13.24
N ARG A 141 -1.44 1.80 -14.46
CA ARG A 141 -1.02 1.16 -15.72
C ARG A 141 0.27 1.76 -16.31
N GLY A 142 0.87 2.71 -15.65
CA GLY A 142 2.10 3.34 -16.08
C GLY A 142 1.95 4.31 -17.25
N LEU A 143 0.77 4.94 -17.42
CA LEU A 143 0.45 5.80 -18.55
C LEU A 143 0.46 7.28 -18.14
N TYR A 144 1.30 8.07 -18.80
CA TYR A 144 1.16 9.52 -18.82
C TYR A 144 -0.02 9.95 -19.70
N PRO A 145 -0.51 11.20 -19.59
CA PRO A 145 -1.65 11.68 -20.40
C PRO A 145 -1.48 11.50 -21.91
N ASN A 146 -0.27 11.63 -22.42
CA ASN A 146 0.05 11.48 -23.86
C ASN A 146 0.21 10.01 -24.31
N GLU A 147 0.23 9.07 -23.37
CA GLU A 147 0.35 7.63 -23.63
C GLU A 147 -1.01 6.91 -23.51
N VAL A 148 -2.04 7.63 -23.05
CA VAL A 148 -3.39 7.06 -22.92
C VAL A 148 -4.02 6.91 -24.30
N ILE A 149 -4.33 5.67 -24.66
CA ILE A 149 -5.08 5.34 -25.88
C ILE A 149 -6.48 4.92 -25.48
N ILE A 150 -7.47 5.74 -25.83
CA ILE A 150 -8.88 5.45 -25.55
C ILE A 150 -9.36 4.41 -26.57
N LYS A 151 -9.63 3.20 -26.05
CA LYS A 151 -10.18 2.11 -26.87
C LYS A 151 -11.71 2.13 -26.75
N GLY A 152 -12.38 2.42 -27.88
CA GLY A 152 -13.83 2.35 -27.94
C GLY A 152 -14.57 3.66 -27.76
N LYS A 153 -15.88 3.58 -27.43
CA LYS A 153 -16.81 4.73 -27.31
C LYS A 153 -16.99 5.19 -25.85
N ASP A 154 -16.00 4.98 -24.98
CA ASP A 154 -16.11 5.44 -23.60
C ASP A 154 -16.03 6.97 -23.55
N ILE A 155 -17.20 7.59 -23.43
CA ILE A 155 -17.38 9.06 -23.40
C ILE A 155 -16.69 9.64 -22.16
N TYR A 156 -16.70 8.91 -21.03
CA TYR A 156 -16.09 9.39 -19.79
C TYR A 156 -14.58 9.48 -19.91
N GLU A 157 -13.92 8.44 -20.41
CA GLU A 157 -12.47 8.48 -20.63
C GLU A 157 -12.06 9.61 -21.59
N LYS A 158 -12.84 9.87 -22.66
CA LYS A 158 -12.61 10.99 -23.61
C LYS A 158 -12.66 12.34 -22.91
N ASN A 159 -13.64 12.56 -22.03
CA ASN A 159 -13.80 13.82 -21.33
C ASN A 159 -12.77 14.00 -20.20
N ILE A 160 -12.26 12.92 -19.61
CA ILE A 160 -11.31 12.98 -18.50
C ILE A 160 -9.85 13.13 -19.00
N LEU A 161 -9.51 12.64 -20.18
CA LEU A 161 -8.14 12.73 -20.69
C LEU A 161 -7.61 14.18 -20.81
N PRO A 162 -8.37 15.17 -21.30
CA PRO A 162 -7.95 16.57 -21.25
C PRO A 162 -7.71 17.08 -19.81
N LEU A 163 -8.60 16.70 -18.88
CA LEU A 163 -8.45 17.06 -17.46
C LEU A 163 -7.20 16.43 -16.85
N TYR A 164 -6.85 15.19 -17.23
CA TYR A 164 -5.61 14.56 -16.80
C TYR A 164 -4.37 15.31 -17.29
N LYS A 165 -4.38 15.81 -18.54
CA LYS A 165 -3.28 16.66 -19.06
C LYS A 165 -3.10 17.92 -18.22
N ILE A 166 -4.18 18.64 -17.96
CA ILE A 166 -4.16 19.87 -17.14
C ILE A 166 -3.73 19.54 -15.71
N TYR A 167 -4.26 18.48 -15.12
CA TYR A 167 -3.92 18.04 -13.77
C TYR A 167 -2.43 17.74 -13.64
N GLN A 168 -1.87 16.99 -14.57
CA GLN A 168 -0.45 16.62 -14.53
C GLN A 168 0.46 17.83 -14.73
N GLN A 169 0.08 18.78 -15.61
CA GLN A 169 0.83 20.02 -15.79
C GLN A 169 0.80 20.89 -14.53
N LYS A 170 -0.37 21.05 -13.91
CA LYS A 170 -0.49 21.79 -12.64
C LYS A 170 0.32 21.19 -11.51
N LEU A 171 0.43 19.85 -11.42
CA LEU A 171 1.30 19.21 -10.44
C LEU A 171 2.78 19.58 -10.65
N ILE A 172 3.23 19.64 -11.90
CA ILE A 172 4.59 20.06 -12.24
C ILE A 172 4.80 21.54 -11.87
N ASP A 173 3.88 22.42 -12.26
CA ASP A 173 3.94 23.85 -11.99
C ASP A 173 4.00 24.14 -10.47
N LEU A 174 3.26 23.37 -9.67
CA LEU A 174 3.24 23.43 -8.21
C LEU A 174 4.43 22.69 -7.55
N ASN A 175 5.37 22.16 -8.33
CA ASN A 175 6.43 21.29 -7.85
C ASN A 175 5.88 20.21 -6.90
N SER A 176 4.86 19.47 -7.34
CA SER A 176 4.14 18.50 -6.53
C SER A 176 3.94 17.17 -7.25
N CYS A 177 3.76 16.11 -6.48
CA CYS A 177 3.41 14.78 -6.95
C CYS A 177 2.24 14.25 -6.15
N ASP A 178 1.35 13.49 -6.76
CA ASP A 178 0.46 12.61 -6.02
C ASP A 178 1.11 11.23 -5.76
N PHE A 179 0.42 10.36 -5.03
CA PHE A 179 0.95 9.03 -4.72
C PHE A 179 1.21 8.18 -5.97
N GLY A 180 0.35 8.26 -6.98
CA GLY A 180 0.52 7.53 -8.24
C GLY A 180 1.77 7.99 -9.00
N ASP A 181 2.06 9.29 -8.97
CA ASP A 181 3.24 9.87 -9.62
C ASP A 181 4.56 9.35 -9.05
N LEU A 182 4.62 9.04 -7.76
CA LEU A 182 5.87 8.57 -7.15
C LEU A 182 6.43 7.35 -7.86
N ILE A 183 5.56 6.38 -8.18
CA ILE A 183 5.97 5.17 -8.88
C ILE A 183 6.04 5.44 -10.39
N LEU A 184 5.05 6.13 -10.97
CA LEU A 184 4.99 6.45 -12.39
C LEU A 184 6.25 7.18 -12.84
N HIS A 185 6.61 8.27 -12.19
CA HIS A 185 7.82 9.05 -12.54
C HIS A 185 9.10 8.22 -12.36
N THR A 186 9.21 7.43 -11.29
CA THR A 186 10.39 6.56 -11.10
C THR A 186 10.54 5.52 -12.21
N VAL A 187 9.44 4.90 -12.63
CA VAL A 187 9.46 3.96 -13.77
C VAL A 187 9.87 4.68 -15.05
N LYS A 188 9.30 5.85 -15.32
CA LYS A 188 9.60 6.62 -16.54
C LYS A 188 11.05 7.12 -16.57
N ILE A 189 11.62 7.48 -15.42
CA ILE A 189 13.05 7.81 -15.31
C ILE A 189 13.90 6.61 -15.73
N PHE A 190 13.60 5.42 -15.19
CA PHE A 190 14.35 4.21 -15.51
C PHE A 190 14.16 3.73 -16.96
N GLU A 191 13.03 4.03 -17.59
CA GLU A 191 12.79 3.70 -18.99
C GLU A 191 13.48 4.63 -19.98
N LYS A 192 13.67 5.89 -19.60
CA LYS A 192 14.25 6.92 -20.45
C LYS A 192 15.75 7.15 -20.22
N ASN A 193 16.28 6.72 -19.05
CA ASN A 193 17.65 6.95 -18.66
C ASN A 193 18.31 5.63 -18.22
N ASP A 194 18.95 4.95 -19.16
CA ASP A 194 19.58 3.66 -18.93
C ASP A 194 20.70 3.74 -17.89
N ASP A 195 21.49 4.82 -17.87
CA ASP A 195 22.52 5.10 -16.88
C ASP A 195 21.98 5.11 -15.46
N ILE A 196 20.88 5.85 -15.22
CA ILE A 196 20.24 5.90 -13.90
C ILE A 196 19.70 4.52 -13.51
N LYS A 197 19.03 3.83 -14.45
CA LYS A 197 18.52 2.47 -14.22
C LYS A 197 19.65 1.51 -13.85
N GLU A 198 20.76 1.55 -14.57
CA GLU A 198 21.89 0.65 -14.32
C GLU A 198 22.57 0.87 -12.98
N ILE A 199 22.67 2.11 -12.48
CA ILE A 199 23.18 2.40 -11.15
C ILE A 199 22.40 1.57 -10.10
N TYR A 200 21.07 1.58 -10.15
CA TYR A 200 20.24 0.87 -9.17
C TYR A 200 20.15 -0.63 -9.44
N ALA A 201 20.06 -1.05 -10.70
CA ALA A 201 20.08 -2.47 -11.07
C ALA A 201 21.40 -3.15 -10.69
N ASN A 202 22.53 -2.43 -10.73
CA ASN A 202 23.82 -2.92 -10.27
C ASN A 202 23.93 -2.93 -8.74
N ASN A 203 23.38 -1.90 -8.09
CA ASN A 203 23.44 -1.78 -6.63
C ASN A 203 22.58 -2.85 -5.93
N PHE A 204 21.37 -3.11 -6.43
CA PHE A 204 20.47 -4.07 -5.80
C PHE A 204 20.80 -5.50 -6.23
N LYS A 205 21.66 -6.15 -5.43
CA LYS A 205 22.01 -7.55 -5.65
C LYS A 205 20.87 -8.51 -5.36
N TYR A 206 20.01 -8.15 -4.40
CA TYR A 206 18.85 -8.94 -4.00
C TYR A 206 17.64 -8.05 -3.82
N ILE A 207 16.51 -8.51 -4.34
CA ILE A 207 15.21 -7.85 -4.23
C ILE A 207 14.26 -8.79 -3.50
N LEU A 208 13.63 -8.32 -2.42
CA LEU A 208 12.66 -9.08 -1.65
C LEU A 208 11.33 -8.32 -1.60
N VAL A 209 10.24 -9.00 -1.89
CA VAL A 209 8.90 -8.38 -1.93
C VAL A 209 7.94 -9.18 -1.07
N ASP A 210 7.29 -8.52 -0.12
CA ASP A 210 6.21 -9.08 0.68
C ASP A 210 4.85 -8.74 0.06
N GLU A 211 3.84 -9.59 0.32
CA GLU A 211 2.46 -9.47 -0.16
C GLU A 211 2.36 -9.21 -1.68
N TYR A 212 3.14 -9.96 -2.48
CA TYR A 212 3.28 -9.73 -3.91
C TYR A 212 1.95 -9.85 -4.68
N GLN A 213 0.96 -10.58 -4.18
CA GLN A 213 -0.39 -10.70 -4.76
C GLN A 213 -1.14 -9.36 -4.81
N ASP A 214 -0.74 -8.39 -3.99
CA ASP A 214 -1.38 -7.07 -3.91
C ASP A 214 -0.72 -6.02 -4.81
N THR A 215 0.29 -6.43 -5.60
CA THR A 215 0.98 -5.51 -6.51
C THR A 215 0.15 -5.18 -7.75
N ASN A 216 0.22 -3.91 -8.17
CA ASN A 216 -0.36 -3.46 -9.43
C ASN A 216 0.65 -3.57 -10.59
N PHE A 217 0.18 -3.27 -11.81
CA PHE A 217 1.00 -3.38 -13.02
C PHE A 217 2.29 -2.55 -12.96
N ILE A 218 2.20 -1.26 -12.54
CA ILE A 218 3.38 -0.40 -12.55
C ILE A 218 4.40 -0.78 -11.48
N GLN A 219 3.95 -1.32 -10.32
CA GLN A 219 4.83 -1.86 -9.28
C GLN A 219 5.59 -3.09 -9.79
N SER A 220 4.90 -4.01 -10.45
CA SER A 220 5.53 -5.18 -11.08
C SER A 220 6.52 -4.76 -12.17
N ARG A 221 6.17 -3.76 -13.00
CA ARG A 221 7.05 -3.19 -14.02
C ARG A 221 8.33 -2.58 -13.43
N TRP A 222 8.18 -1.82 -12.33
CA TRP A 222 9.31 -1.25 -11.60
C TRP A 222 10.27 -2.32 -11.08
N LEU A 223 9.74 -3.37 -10.45
CA LEU A 223 10.54 -4.51 -9.99
C LEU A 223 11.27 -5.20 -11.14
N ASN A 224 10.60 -5.40 -12.26
CA ASN A 224 11.17 -6.06 -13.44
C ASN A 224 12.35 -5.25 -14.02
N LEU A 225 12.24 -3.91 -14.08
CA LEU A 225 13.33 -3.04 -14.53
C LEU A 225 14.59 -3.20 -13.66
N LEU A 226 14.42 -3.35 -12.34
CA LEU A 226 15.51 -3.51 -11.39
C LEU A 226 16.07 -4.95 -11.35
N ALA A 227 15.20 -5.95 -11.45
CA ALA A 227 15.57 -7.37 -11.37
C ALA A 227 16.23 -7.92 -12.65
N LYS A 228 16.11 -7.20 -13.78
CA LYS A 228 16.51 -7.71 -15.10
C LYS A 228 17.97 -8.16 -15.18
N LYS A 229 18.86 -7.52 -14.45
CA LYS A 229 20.31 -7.81 -14.49
C LYS A 229 20.70 -8.95 -13.54
N ASN A 230 20.37 -8.84 -12.27
CA ASN A 230 20.83 -9.78 -11.24
C ASN A 230 19.90 -10.97 -11.06
N ARG A 231 18.63 -10.87 -11.48
CA ARG A 231 17.60 -11.91 -11.39
C ARG A 231 17.32 -12.47 -9.97
N ASN A 232 18.00 -11.97 -8.95
CA ASN A 232 17.85 -12.41 -7.56
C ASN A 232 16.65 -11.73 -6.91
N ILE A 233 15.46 -12.07 -7.41
CA ILE A 233 14.20 -11.57 -6.86
C ILE A 233 13.49 -12.66 -6.09
N CYS A 234 13.07 -12.37 -4.87
CA CYS A 234 12.28 -13.26 -4.01
C CYS A 234 10.95 -12.57 -3.67
N CYS A 235 9.87 -13.09 -4.21
CA CYS A 235 8.52 -12.60 -3.91
C CYS A 235 7.80 -13.60 -3.01
N VAL A 236 7.15 -13.08 -1.97
CA VAL A 236 6.31 -13.86 -1.06
C VAL A 236 4.89 -13.35 -1.14
N GLY A 237 3.93 -14.24 -1.15
CA GLY A 237 2.53 -13.85 -1.20
C GLY A 237 1.59 -15.02 -0.99
N ASP A 238 0.31 -14.68 -1.02
CA ASP A 238 -0.81 -15.58 -0.86
C ASP A 238 -1.92 -15.19 -1.83
N ASP A 239 -2.10 -15.97 -2.89
CA ASP A 239 -3.15 -15.74 -3.87
C ASP A 239 -4.56 -15.75 -3.25
N ASP A 240 -4.77 -16.52 -2.18
CA ASP A 240 -6.03 -16.56 -1.45
C ASP A 240 -6.31 -15.29 -0.62
N GLN A 241 -5.30 -14.44 -0.40
CA GLN A 241 -5.41 -13.16 0.30
C GLN A 241 -5.45 -11.94 -0.64
N SER A 242 -5.59 -12.14 -1.94
CA SER A 242 -5.69 -11.05 -2.93
C SER A 242 -7.05 -10.35 -2.84
N ILE A 243 -7.15 -9.29 -2.01
CA ILE A 243 -8.39 -8.54 -1.76
C ILE A 243 -8.33 -7.08 -2.21
N TYR A 244 -7.26 -6.66 -2.91
CA TYR A 244 -7.04 -5.28 -3.33
C TYR A 244 -7.19 -5.05 -4.84
N SER A 245 -7.92 -5.91 -5.56
CA SER A 245 -8.23 -5.71 -6.99
C SER A 245 -8.92 -4.36 -7.27
N TRP A 246 -9.78 -3.90 -6.36
CA TRP A 246 -10.43 -2.60 -6.42
C TRP A 246 -9.47 -1.40 -6.27
N ARG A 247 -8.24 -1.63 -5.77
CA ARG A 247 -7.12 -0.67 -5.74
C ARG A 247 -6.17 -0.82 -6.93
N GLY A 248 -6.51 -1.65 -7.90
CA GLY A 248 -5.69 -1.91 -9.07
C GLY A 248 -4.65 -3.02 -8.89
N ALA A 249 -4.71 -3.81 -7.80
CA ALA A 249 -3.87 -4.99 -7.67
C ALA A 249 -4.20 -6.01 -8.78
N GLU A 250 -3.16 -6.59 -9.35
CA GLU A 250 -3.27 -7.56 -10.45
C GLU A 250 -2.73 -8.92 -10.01
N ILE A 251 -3.61 -9.82 -9.60
CA ILE A 251 -3.24 -11.17 -9.17
C ILE A 251 -2.44 -11.93 -10.24
N LYS A 252 -2.58 -11.57 -11.51
CA LYS A 252 -1.80 -12.13 -12.62
C LYS A 252 -0.30 -11.99 -12.41
N ASN A 253 0.17 -10.91 -11.79
CA ASN A 253 1.59 -10.72 -11.46
C ASN A 253 2.11 -11.89 -10.62
N PHE A 254 1.29 -12.38 -9.68
CA PHE A 254 1.62 -13.51 -8.82
C PHE A 254 1.48 -14.86 -9.54
N LEU A 255 0.36 -15.05 -10.24
CA LEU A 255 0.05 -16.31 -10.93
C LEU A 255 0.98 -16.58 -12.12
N GLU A 256 1.49 -15.54 -12.76
CA GLU A 256 2.35 -15.62 -13.94
C GLU A 256 3.80 -15.23 -13.63
N PHE A 257 4.21 -15.30 -12.37
CA PHE A 257 5.55 -14.92 -11.94
C PHE A 257 6.66 -15.68 -12.68
N ASP A 258 6.49 -16.95 -12.90
CA ASP A 258 7.41 -17.83 -13.64
C ASP A 258 7.52 -17.50 -15.14
N LYS A 259 6.46 -16.89 -15.72
CA LYS A 259 6.51 -16.37 -17.10
C LYS A 259 7.32 -15.07 -17.18
N ILE A 260 7.22 -14.23 -16.14
CA ILE A 260 7.97 -12.96 -16.04
C ILE A 260 9.45 -13.24 -15.74
N TYR A 261 9.71 -14.12 -14.77
CA TYR A 261 11.04 -14.50 -14.32
C TYR A 261 11.29 -15.97 -14.63
N LYS A 262 11.94 -16.23 -15.77
CA LYS A 262 12.28 -17.61 -16.18
C LYS A 262 13.17 -18.29 -15.16
N GLU A 263 13.10 -19.63 -15.07
CA GLU A 263 13.86 -20.45 -14.11
C GLU A 263 13.46 -20.19 -12.65
N THR A 264 12.23 -19.71 -12.43
CA THR A 264 11.73 -19.47 -11.07
C THR A 264 11.60 -20.73 -10.26
N LYS A 265 12.18 -20.74 -9.07
CA LYS A 265 11.89 -21.75 -8.05
C LYS A 265 10.61 -21.39 -7.31
N VAL A 266 9.68 -22.32 -7.22
CA VAL A 266 8.46 -22.17 -6.40
C VAL A 266 8.58 -22.99 -5.14
N ILE A 267 8.40 -22.37 -3.97
CA ILE A 267 8.37 -23.02 -2.67
C ILE A 267 7.03 -22.73 -2.00
N ARG A 268 6.31 -23.80 -1.59
CA ARG A 268 5.06 -23.68 -0.85
C ARG A 268 5.29 -23.81 0.65
N LEU A 269 4.69 -22.87 1.43
CA LEU A 269 4.66 -22.93 2.90
C LEU A 269 3.26 -23.32 3.33
N GLU A 270 3.08 -24.58 3.70
CA GLU A 270 1.77 -25.19 3.99
C GLU A 270 1.55 -25.48 5.47
N GLU A 271 2.60 -25.37 6.30
CA GLU A 271 2.47 -25.49 7.75
C GLU A 271 1.99 -24.16 8.36
N ASN A 272 0.85 -24.21 9.04
CA ASN A 272 0.27 -23.05 9.73
C ASN A 272 0.55 -23.11 11.23
N TYR A 273 1.19 -22.06 11.75
CA TYR A 273 1.57 -21.91 13.16
C TYR A 273 0.64 -20.97 13.93
N ARG A 274 -0.37 -20.39 13.28
CA ARG A 274 -1.26 -19.38 13.85
C ARG A 274 -2.55 -19.98 14.37
N SER A 275 -3.25 -20.72 13.54
CA SER A 275 -4.64 -21.14 13.73
C SER A 275 -4.75 -22.62 14.07
N THR A 276 -5.80 -23.01 14.78
CA THR A 276 -6.19 -24.41 15.00
C THR A 276 -6.75 -25.02 13.72
N GLN A 277 -6.84 -26.37 13.69
CA GLN A 277 -7.27 -27.09 12.48
C GLN A 277 -8.72 -26.75 12.09
N ASN A 278 -9.63 -26.61 13.06
CA ASN A 278 -11.03 -26.26 12.79
C ASN A 278 -11.18 -24.91 12.07
N ILE A 279 -10.39 -23.90 12.46
CA ILE A 279 -10.36 -22.60 11.76
C ILE A 279 -9.87 -22.77 10.32
N LEU A 280 -8.80 -23.54 10.12
CA LEU A 280 -8.24 -23.77 8.78
C LEU A 280 -9.18 -24.57 7.88
N SER A 281 -9.93 -25.51 8.45
CA SER A 281 -10.91 -26.31 7.71
C SER A 281 -12.05 -25.44 7.16
N VAL A 282 -12.59 -24.53 7.98
CA VAL A 282 -13.63 -23.58 7.54
C VAL A 282 -13.07 -22.63 6.49
N ALA A 283 -11.88 -22.07 6.72
CA ALA A 283 -11.24 -21.16 5.78
C ALA A 283 -10.94 -21.84 4.43
N SER A 284 -10.45 -23.09 4.47
CA SER A 284 -10.17 -23.88 3.27
C SER A 284 -11.43 -24.24 2.49
N SER A 285 -12.52 -24.58 3.18
CA SER A 285 -13.81 -24.84 2.57
C SER A 285 -14.37 -23.58 1.88
N LEU A 286 -14.27 -22.42 2.53
CA LEU A 286 -14.70 -21.16 1.93
C LEU A 286 -13.89 -20.82 0.67
N ILE A 287 -12.56 -20.85 0.77
CA ILE A 287 -11.69 -20.42 -0.33
C ILE A 287 -11.68 -21.43 -1.51
N SER A 288 -12.08 -22.69 -1.30
CA SER A 288 -12.19 -23.69 -2.38
C SER A 288 -13.20 -23.31 -3.46
N ASN A 289 -14.14 -22.41 -3.16
CA ASN A 289 -15.10 -21.87 -4.14
C ASN A 289 -14.44 -20.91 -5.14
N ASN A 290 -13.25 -20.39 -4.87
CA ASN A 290 -12.53 -19.51 -5.78
C ASN A 290 -11.87 -20.34 -6.89
N GLN A 291 -12.01 -19.89 -8.15
CA GLN A 291 -11.31 -20.45 -9.31
C GLN A 291 -9.96 -19.74 -9.51
N ASN A 292 -9.07 -20.36 -10.30
CA ASN A 292 -7.75 -19.80 -10.68
C ASN A 292 -6.81 -19.56 -9.49
N ARG A 293 -6.63 -20.59 -8.65
CA ARG A 293 -5.70 -20.59 -7.52
C ARG A 293 -4.42 -21.36 -7.86
N VAL A 294 -3.29 -20.94 -7.27
CA VAL A 294 -2.02 -21.72 -7.33
C VAL A 294 -2.17 -23.06 -6.60
N GLY A 295 -3.11 -23.14 -5.67
CA GLY A 295 -3.41 -24.32 -4.87
C GLY A 295 -2.36 -24.57 -3.77
N LYS A 296 -2.83 -24.62 -2.54
CA LYS A 296 -2.08 -25.02 -1.35
C LYS A 296 -3.04 -25.58 -0.33
N THR A 297 -2.54 -26.47 0.53
CA THR A 297 -3.32 -27.06 1.63
C THR A 297 -2.63 -26.71 2.93
N LEU A 298 -3.26 -25.85 3.74
CA LEU A 298 -2.73 -25.49 5.04
C LEU A 298 -3.02 -26.57 6.07
N LYS A 299 -1.97 -26.98 6.79
CA LYS A 299 -2.06 -27.92 7.91
C LYS A 299 -1.67 -27.20 9.19
N SER A 300 -2.51 -27.28 10.21
CA SER A 300 -2.18 -26.75 11.53
C SER A 300 -1.05 -27.54 12.18
N THR A 301 -0.17 -26.81 12.86
CA THR A 301 0.78 -27.40 13.81
C THR A 301 0.25 -27.40 15.23
N LYS A 302 -0.99 -26.91 15.45
CA LYS A 302 -1.72 -26.88 16.72
C LYS A 302 -2.80 -27.94 16.73
N ASP A 303 -3.44 -28.11 17.87
CA ASP A 303 -4.58 -29.01 18.08
C ASP A 303 -5.79 -28.60 17.21
N GLU A 304 -6.82 -29.43 17.22
CA GLU A 304 -8.06 -29.14 16.46
C GLU A 304 -8.71 -27.83 16.87
N GLY A 305 -8.69 -27.51 18.17
CA GLY A 305 -9.30 -26.32 18.75
C GLY A 305 -10.82 -26.39 18.80
N GLU A 306 -11.45 -25.31 19.23
CA GLU A 306 -12.90 -25.18 19.25
C GLU A 306 -13.48 -25.07 17.83
N LEU A 307 -14.75 -25.45 17.69
CA LEU A 307 -15.50 -25.27 16.46
C LEU A 307 -15.81 -23.79 16.22
N VAL A 308 -15.79 -23.38 14.95
CA VAL A 308 -16.23 -22.04 14.56
C VAL A 308 -17.74 -21.92 14.78
N LYS A 309 -18.15 -20.89 15.55
CA LYS A 309 -19.55 -20.59 15.84
C LYS A 309 -20.12 -19.62 14.82
N LEU A 310 -21.35 -19.83 14.39
CA LEU A 310 -22.11 -18.92 13.55
C LEU A 310 -23.33 -18.41 14.34
N ASN A 311 -23.35 -17.12 14.64
CA ASN A 311 -24.45 -16.48 15.36
C ASN A 311 -25.15 -15.49 14.42
N CYS A 312 -26.48 -15.47 14.46
CA CYS A 312 -27.31 -14.52 13.73
C CYS A 312 -28.06 -13.62 14.71
N PHE A 313 -28.02 -12.31 14.47
CA PHE A 313 -28.68 -11.32 15.31
C PHE A 313 -29.73 -10.55 14.50
N LYS A 314 -30.77 -10.01 15.15
CA LYS A 314 -31.85 -9.25 14.49
C LYS A 314 -31.38 -7.91 13.95
N ASN A 315 -30.44 -7.28 14.64
CA ASN A 315 -29.90 -5.95 14.31
C ASN A 315 -28.51 -5.76 14.96
N GLY A 316 -27.82 -4.68 14.63
CA GLY A 316 -26.48 -4.38 15.16
C GLY A 316 -26.42 -4.16 16.66
N LYS A 317 -27.51 -3.71 17.33
CA LYS A 317 -27.55 -3.55 18.79
C LYS A 317 -27.59 -4.89 19.50
N ASP A 318 -28.37 -5.82 18.97
CA ASP A 318 -28.45 -7.18 19.50
C ASP A 318 -27.13 -7.90 19.28
N GLU A 319 -26.48 -7.70 18.12
CA GLU A 319 -25.13 -8.20 17.82
C GLU A 319 -24.10 -7.66 18.83
N ALA A 320 -24.07 -6.35 19.05
CA ALA A 320 -23.14 -5.73 20.00
C ALA A 320 -23.37 -6.21 21.43
N THR A 321 -24.64 -6.46 21.81
CA THR A 321 -24.99 -7.00 23.13
C THR A 321 -24.50 -8.44 23.26
N GLY A 322 -24.81 -9.32 22.30
CA GLY A 322 -24.40 -10.73 22.34
C GLY A 322 -22.87 -10.88 22.38
N ILE A 323 -22.15 -10.07 21.58
CA ILE A 323 -20.69 -10.08 21.59
C ILE A 323 -20.14 -9.54 22.93
N SER A 324 -20.72 -8.48 23.50
CA SER A 324 -20.27 -7.98 24.82
C SER A 324 -20.46 -9.01 25.91
N ASP A 325 -21.56 -9.76 25.91
CA ASP A 325 -21.84 -10.80 26.88
C ASP A 325 -20.85 -11.98 26.73
N GLU A 326 -20.49 -12.35 25.50
CA GLU A 326 -19.47 -13.36 25.23
C GLU A 326 -18.06 -12.89 25.68
N LEU A 327 -17.71 -11.61 25.49
CA LEU A 327 -16.45 -11.05 25.98
C LEU A 327 -16.34 -11.08 27.51
N GLU A 328 -17.41 -10.78 28.23
CA GLU A 328 -17.46 -10.87 29.68
C GLU A 328 -17.33 -12.33 30.16
N GLN A 329 -17.95 -13.27 29.44
CA GLN A 329 -17.81 -14.70 29.73
C GLN A 329 -16.39 -15.19 29.48
N ASN A 330 -15.77 -14.76 28.39
CA ASN A 330 -14.38 -15.07 28.04
C ASN A 330 -13.42 -14.53 29.12
N LEU A 331 -13.68 -13.33 29.64
CA LEU A 331 -12.87 -12.77 30.74
C LEU A 331 -12.97 -13.65 32.01
N LYS A 332 -14.17 -14.14 32.37
CA LYS A 332 -14.34 -15.11 33.48
C LYS A 332 -13.53 -16.39 33.23
N ASN A 333 -13.39 -16.79 31.98
CA ASN A 333 -12.56 -17.94 31.55
C ASN A 333 -11.08 -17.58 31.40
N LYS A 334 -10.63 -16.42 31.92
CA LYS A 334 -9.24 -15.93 31.89
C LYS A 334 -8.71 -15.56 30.50
N ILE A 335 -9.58 -15.34 29.51
CA ILE A 335 -9.21 -14.79 28.20
C ILE A 335 -9.27 -13.25 28.33
N SER A 336 -8.13 -12.60 28.14
CA SER A 336 -8.02 -11.14 28.24
C SER A 336 -8.72 -10.45 27.07
N PHE A 337 -9.31 -9.27 27.29
CA PHE A 337 -9.79 -8.41 26.20
C PHE A 337 -8.68 -8.07 25.18
N ASN A 338 -7.42 -8.00 25.62
CA ASN A 338 -6.28 -7.77 24.71
C ASN A 338 -6.05 -8.92 23.72
N ASP A 339 -6.56 -10.12 24.00
CA ASP A 339 -6.41 -11.29 23.14
C ASP A 339 -7.61 -11.47 22.19
N THR A 340 -8.55 -10.49 22.20
CA THR A 340 -9.77 -10.55 21.41
C THR A 340 -9.79 -9.41 20.38
N ALA A 341 -10.25 -9.72 19.17
CA ALA A 341 -10.45 -8.74 18.11
C ALA A 341 -11.82 -8.91 17.44
N ILE A 342 -12.50 -7.79 17.21
CA ILE A 342 -13.74 -7.73 16.43
C ILE A 342 -13.39 -7.18 15.06
N LEU A 343 -13.65 -7.96 14.01
CA LEU A 343 -13.40 -7.57 12.63
C LEU A 343 -14.71 -7.10 11.99
N VAL A 344 -14.69 -5.88 11.46
CA VAL A 344 -15.85 -5.28 10.77
C VAL A 344 -15.51 -5.00 9.30
N ARG A 345 -16.51 -5.10 8.42
CA ARG A 345 -16.32 -4.81 6.98
C ARG A 345 -16.15 -3.32 6.73
N ALA A 346 -16.79 -2.47 7.50
CA ALA A 346 -16.76 -1.01 7.36
C ALA A 346 -16.80 -0.32 8.72
N ILE A 347 -16.12 0.82 8.84
CA ILE A 347 -15.95 1.55 10.10
C ILE A 347 -17.31 1.96 10.71
N PHE A 348 -18.32 2.31 9.91
CA PHE A 348 -19.62 2.69 10.47
C PHE A 348 -20.26 1.58 11.33
N GLN A 349 -19.89 0.31 11.12
CA GLN A 349 -20.38 -0.81 11.92
C GLN A 349 -19.81 -0.81 13.35
N THR A 350 -18.70 -0.08 13.62
CA THR A 350 -18.13 -0.01 14.97
C THR A 350 -19.01 0.74 15.95
N ARG A 351 -19.91 1.60 15.48
CA ARG A 351 -20.72 2.50 16.32
C ARG A 351 -21.54 1.77 17.38
N GLU A 352 -22.24 0.72 17.00
CA GLU A 352 -23.08 -0.05 17.94
C GLU A 352 -22.23 -0.74 19.01
N PHE A 353 -21.02 -1.24 18.64
CA PHE A 353 -20.07 -1.80 19.58
C PHE A 353 -19.51 -0.74 20.52
N GLU A 354 -19.14 0.46 20.01
CA GLU A 354 -18.64 1.56 20.82
C GLU A 354 -19.65 2.01 21.85
N GLU A 355 -20.92 2.24 21.44
CA GLU A 355 -22.02 2.63 22.33
C GLU A 355 -22.24 1.57 23.43
N ARG A 356 -22.22 0.28 23.07
CA ARG A 356 -22.39 -0.83 24.05
C ARG A 356 -21.19 -0.92 25.00
N PHE A 357 -19.96 -0.89 24.51
CA PHE A 357 -18.76 -1.04 25.31
C PHE A 357 -18.58 0.11 26.31
N LEU A 358 -18.89 1.34 25.89
CA LEU A 358 -18.92 2.49 26.80
C LEU A 358 -19.93 2.30 27.93
N LYS A 359 -21.13 1.76 27.60
CA LYS A 359 -22.20 1.53 28.58
C LYS A 359 -21.83 0.46 29.61
N VAL A 360 -21.14 -0.61 29.20
CA VAL A 360 -20.75 -1.73 30.09
C VAL A 360 -19.32 -1.64 30.62
N GLY A 361 -18.55 -0.61 30.24
CA GLY A 361 -17.19 -0.39 30.72
C GLY A 361 -16.14 -1.33 30.11
N ILE A 362 -16.38 -1.91 28.94
CA ILE A 362 -15.39 -2.74 28.23
C ILE A 362 -14.35 -1.83 27.54
N PRO A 363 -13.05 -1.90 27.87
CA PRO A 363 -12.03 -1.12 27.19
C PRO A 363 -11.83 -1.62 25.75
N TYR A 364 -11.77 -0.70 24.79
CA TYR A 364 -11.57 -1.03 23.39
C TYR A 364 -10.66 -0.03 22.67
N ARG A 365 -10.15 -0.43 21.51
CA ARG A 365 -9.38 0.41 20.59
C ARG A 365 -9.81 0.17 19.16
N ILE A 366 -10.19 1.24 18.45
CA ILE A 366 -10.48 1.18 17.02
C ILE A 366 -9.19 1.29 16.22
N ILE A 367 -9.00 0.36 15.30
CA ILE A 367 -7.88 0.38 14.35
C ILE A 367 -8.43 0.71 12.97
N GLY A 368 -7.88 1.75 12.34
CA GLY A 368 -8.30 2.22 11.01
C GLY A 368 -9.26 3.40 11.03
N GLY A 369 -9.53 4.01 12.19
CA GLY A 369 -10.21 5.31 12.31
C GLY A 369 -9.40 6.46 11.71
N THR A 370 -9.98 7.67 11.72
CA THR A 370 -9.34 8.89 11.19
C THR A 370 -7.97 9.09 11.86
N LYS A 371 -6.92 9.10 11.04
CA LYS A 371 -5.56 9.30 11.55
C LYS A 371 -5.39 10.72 12.05
N PHE A 372 -4.54 10.92 13.07
CA PHE A 372 -4.25 12.24 13.65
C PHE A 372 -3.91 13.29 12.58
N TYR A 373 -3.05 12.94 11.63
CA TYR A 373 -2.64 13.84 10.54
C TYR A 373 -3.71 14.08 9.46
N GLU A 374 -4.82 13.37 9.49
CA GLU A 374 -5.95 13.55 8.56
C GLU A 374 -7.01 14.51 9.11
N ARG A 375 -6.89 14.93 10.38
CA ARG A 375 -7.78 15.91 11.00
C ARG A 375 -7.59 17.29 10.37
N ALA A 376 -8.70 18.03 10.19
CA ALA A 376 -8.69 19.31 9.48
C ALA A 376 -7.74 20.33 10.14
N GLU A 377 -7.81 20.44 11.46
CA GLU A 377 -6.98 21.35 12.25
C GLU A 377 -5.47 21.05 12.15
N ILE A 378 -5.12 19.74 12.09
CA ILE A 378 -3.72 19.32 11.95
C ILE A 378 -3.23 19.61 10.54
N LYS A 379 -4.06 19.34 9.53
CA LYS A 379 -3.73 19.66 8.12
C LYS A 379 -3.54 21.17 7.92
N ASP A 380 -4.31 22.00 8.61
CA ASP A 380 -4.16 23.45 8.57
C ASP A 380 -2.82 23.89 9.17
N CYS A 381 -2.44 23.35 10.32
CA CYS A 381 -1.11 23.58 10.91
C CYS A 381 0.02 23.15 9.97
N ILE A 382 -0.10 21.95 9.37
CA ILE A 382 0.88 21.46 8.41
C ILE A 382 0.96 22.36 7.18
N ALA A 383 -0.17 22.90 6.68
CA ALA A 383 -0.17 23.82 5.55
C ALA A 383 0.59 25.12 5.85
N TYR A 384 0.47 25.67 7.06
CA TYR A 384 1.31 26.80 7.48
C TYR A 384 2.80 26.46 7.45
N LEU A 385 3.20 25.31 7.98
CA LEU A 385 4.60 24.86 7.95
C LEU A 385 5.10 24.63 6.51
N ARG A 386 4.23 24.10 5.62
CA ARG A 386 4.55 23.91 4.21
C ARG A 386 4.86 25.22 3.51
N ILE A 387 4.07 26.29 3.75
CA ILE A 387 4.32 27.62 3.15
C ILE A 387 5.66 28.18 3.62
N ILE A 388 6.00 28.01 4.90
CA ILE A 388 7.29 28.45 5.45
C ILE A 388 8.46 27.71 4.79
N PHE A 389 8.30 26.40 4.56
CA PHE A 389 9.33 25.56 3.94
C PHE A 389 9.43 25.77 2.44
N GLN A 390 8.31 25.98 1.76
CA GLN A 390 8.19 26.14 0.32
C GLN A 390 7.28 27.31 -0.01
N GLU A 391 7.86 28.50 -0.27
CA GLU A 391 7.15 29.76 -0.53
C GLU A 391 6.15 29.70 -1.70
N LYS A 392 6.35 28.78 -2.65
CA LYS A 392 5.50 28.61 -3.84
C LYS A 392 4.52 27.44 -3.71
N ASP A 393 4.14 27.05 -2.50
CA ASP A 393 3.13 26.01 -2.27
C ASP A 393 1.72 26.64 -2.27
N ASP A 394 1.19 26.89 -3.47
CA ASP A 394 -0.12 27.51 -3.66
C ASP A 394 -1.26 26.69 -3.04
N LEU A 395 -1.16 25.35 -3.03
CA LEU A 395 -2.18 24.49 -2.41
C LEU A 395 -2.22 24.67 -0.90
N ALA A 396 -1.06 24.77 -0.26
CA ALA A 396 -1.00 25.08 1.17
C ALA A 396 -1.48 26.50 1.46
N PHE A 397 -1.13 27.47 0.61
CA PHE A 397 -1.61 28.84 0.70
C PHE A 397 -3.14 28.93 0.58
N GLU A 398 -3.74 28.35 -0.45
CA GLU A 398 -5.20 28.32 -0.63
C GLU A 398 -5.92 27.70 0.57
N ARG A 399 -5.29 26.70 1.21
CA ARG A 399 -5.86 26.06 2.39
C ARG A 399 -5.95 27.00 3.58
N VAL A 400 -4.93 27.83 3.83
CA VAL A 400 -4.81 28.62 5.06
C VAL A 400 -5.12 30.09 4.88
N VAL A 401 -5.23 30.59 3.65
CA VAL A 401 -5.41 32.04 3.38
C VAL A 401 -6.61 32.63 4.12
N ASN A 402 -7.69 31.88 4.29
CA ASN A 402 -8.87 32.25 5.06
C ASN A 402 -9.08 31.41 6.34
N ASN A 403 -8.05 30.76 6.83
CA ASN A 403 -8.10 30.01 8.08
C ASN A 403 -6.94 30.43 9.01
N PRO A 404 -7.15 31.35 9.97
CA PRO A 404 -8.42 32.01 10.34
C PRO A 404 -8.95 32.96 9.25
N LYS A 405 -10.23 33.34 9.34
CA LYS A 405 -10.88 34.23 8.35
C LYS A 405 -10.12 35.55 8.21
N ARG A 406 -9.73 35.92 6.96
CA ARG A 406 -9.01 37.15 6.62
C ARG A 406 -9.76 38.01 5.60
N SER A 407 -11.02 37.69 5.31
CA SER A 407 -11.88 38.40 4.35
C SER A 407 -11.30 38.47 2.92
N ILE A 408 -10.48 37.50 2.54
CA ILE A 408 -9.94 37.39 1.19
C ILE A 408 -10.95 36.63 0.32
N GLY A 409 -11.65 37.40 -0.56
CA GLY A 409 -12.67 36.83 -1.45
C GLY A 409 -12.08 36.07 -2.66
N GLU A 410 -12.92 35.32 -3.37
CA GLU A 410 -12.51 34.57 -4.59
C GLU A 410 -11.89 35.47 -5.67
N ASN A 411 -12.37 36.72 -5.83
CA ASN A 411 -11.83 37.63 -6.83
C ASN A 411 -10.39 38.06 -6.47
N THR A 412 -10.14 38.30 -5.19
CA THR A 412 -8.80 38.63 -4.69
C THR A 412 -7.85 37.44 -4.86
N LEU A 413 -8.30 36.24 -4.55
CA LEU A 413 -7.52 35.03 -4.81
C LEU A 413 -7.17 34.84 -6.28
N LYS A 414 -8.11 35.09 -7.20
CA LYS A 414 -7.84 35.06 -8.65
C LYS A 414 -6.81 36.10 -9.10
N GLN A 415 -6.73 37.25 -8.43
CA GLN A 415 -5.71 38.27 -8.71
C GLN A 415 -4.33 37.87 -8.19
N ILE A 416 -4.27 37.20 -7.04
CA ILE A 416 -3.02 36.69 -6.46
C ILE A 416 -2.42 35.56 -7.33
N HIS A 417 -3.26 34.74 -7.97
CA HIS A 417 -2.83 33.65 -8.86
C HIS A 417 -2.46 34.13 -10.30
N LYS A 418 -2.63 35.37 -10.64
CA LYS A 418 -2.16 36.01 -11.90
C LYS A 418 -0.73 36.54 -11.73
#